data_8b040fca13bc35b46698461f07dfe666
#
_entry.id   8b040fca13bc35b46698461f07dfe666
#
_cell.length_a   1.000
_cell.length_b   1.000
_cell.length_c   1.000
_cell.angle_alpha   90.00
_cell.angle_beta   90.00
_cell.angle_gamma   90.00
#
_symmetry.space_group_name_H-M   'P 1'
#
loop_
_entity.id
_entity.type
_entity.pdbx_description
1 polymer ?
#
loop_
_entity_poly.entity_id
_entity_poly.type
_entity_poly.pdbx_seq_one_letter_code
_entity_poly.pdbx_strand_id
1 'polypeptide(L)'
;MKILIAEDNPMNQQLMSKYMSKLGWECLIVENGLLAAEACRNNSFDVILMDIDMPVLDGIEATRFIRVFNREIPIVALTAYADDQMRTECAESGMNAFIAKPCSLNEIKNVVIECFEISTYKYAG
;
A
#
# COMPACT_ATOMS: atom_id res chain seq x y z
N MET A 1 -13.20 -1.34 -6.33
CA MET A 1 -11.84 -0.83 -6.14
C MET A 1 -10.87 -2.02 -6.21
N LYS A 2 -9.74 -1.85 -6.86
CA LYS A 2 -8.73 -2.90 -7.01
C LYS A 2 -7.46 -2.51 -6.25
N ILE A 3 -7.09 -3.33 -5.26
CA ILE A 3 -6.02 -3.03 -4.32
C ILE A 3 -4.85 -4.00 -4.51
N LEU A 4 -3.64 -3.46 -4.59
CA LEU A 4 -2.42 -4.27 -4.50
C LEU A 4 -1.95 -4.26 -3.05
N ILE A 5 -1.71 -5.44 -2.49
CA ILE A 5 -1.25 -5.58 -1.10
C ILE A 5 0.08 -6.30 -1.10
N ALA A 6 1.11 -5.67 -0.55
CA ALA A 6 2.42 -6.29 -0.35
C ALA A 6 2.57 -6.61 1.14
N GLU A 7 2.60 -7.90 1.47
CA GLU A 7 2.67 -8.41 2.84
C GLU A 7 3.32 -9.79 2.82
N ASP A 8 4.39 -10.00 3.58
CA ASP A 8 5.12 -11.25 3.59
C ASP A 8 4.61 -12.29 4.59
N ASN A 9 3.86 -11.86 5.60
CA ASN A 9 3.37 -12.76 6.65
C ASN A 9 2.07 -13.43 6.24
N PRO A 10 2.00 -14.78 6.21
CA PRO A 10 0.78 -15.49 5.78
C PRO A 10 -0.46 -15.17 6.62
N MET A 11 -0.32 -14.97 7.92
CA MET A 11 -1.47 -14.63 8.78
C MET A 11 -2.01 -13.24 8.45
N ASN A 12 -1.12 -12.29 8.20
CA ASN A 12 -1.51 -10.94 7.80
C ASN A 12 -2.12 -10.93 6.40
N GLN A 13 -1.62 -11.76 5.50
CA GLN A 13 -2.21 -11.93 4.17
C GLN A 13 -3.65 -12.41 4.27
N GLN A 14 -3.92 -13.40 5.13
CA GLN A 14 -5.28 -13.91 5.35
C GLN A 14 -6.19 -12.83 5.93
N LEU A 15 -5.70 -12.06 6.89
CA LEU A 15 -6.45 -10.96 7.49
C LEU A 15 -6.82 -9.91 6.45
N MET A 16 -5.85 -9.50 5.63
CA MET A 16 -6.07 -8.53 4.56
C MET A 16 -7.07 -9.05 3.54
N SER A 17 -6.98 -10.31 3.17
CA SER A 17 -7.92 -10.94 2.26
C SER A 17 -9.35 -10.88 2.80
N LYS A 18 -9.54 -11.16 4.10
CA LYS A 18 -10.85 -11.05 4.75
C LYS A 18 -11.37 -9.62 4.76
N TYR A 19 -10.51 -8.66 5.03
CA TYR A 19 -10.88 -7.24 5.01
C TYR A 19 -11.34 -6.81 3.61
N MET A 20 -10.60 -7.18 2.58
CA MET A 20 -10.95 -6.85 1.20
C MET A 20 -12.28 -7.48 0.81
N SER A 21 -12.51 -8.73 1.20
CA SER A 21 -13.77 -9.42 0.96
C SER A 21 -14.95 -8.70 1.61
N LYS A 22 -14.80 -8.29 2.87
CA LYS A 22 -15.85 -7.54 3.59
C LYS A 22 -16.14 -6.19 2.96
N LEU A 23 -15.13 -5.54 2.40
CA LEU A 23 -15.29 -4.25 1.74
C LEU A 23 -15.81 -4.37 0.30
N GLY A 24 -15.83 -5.59 -0.25
CA GLY A 24 -16.21 -5.80 -1.64
C GLY A 24 -15.17 -5.33 -2.64
N TRP A 25 -13.92 -5.24 -2.24
CA TRP A 25 -12.82 -4.81 -3.10
C TRP A 25 -12.03 -6.00 -3.64
N GLU A 26 -11.61 -5.91 -4.89
CA GLU A 26 -10.67 -6.87 -5.46
C GLU A 26 -9.27 -6.61 -4.91
N CYS A 27 -8.50 -7.66 -4.71
CA CYS A 27 -7.12 -7.49 -4.29
C CYS A 27 -6.20 -8.54 -4.92
N LEU A 28 -4.95 -8.13 -5.10
CA LEU A 28 -3.83 -9.03 -5.39
C LEU A 28 -2.86 -8.89 -4.23
N ILE A 29 -2.49 -10.01 -3.61
CA ILE A 29 -1.54 -10.03 -2.50
C ILE A 29 -0.24 -10.62 -2.99
N VAL A 30 0.87 -9.91 -2.76
CA VAL A 30 2.22 -10.35 -3.09
C VAL A 30 3.08 -10.35 -1.82
N GLU A 31 4.16 -11.12 -1.82
CA GLU A 31 4.92 -11.41 -0.60
C GLU A 31 6.19 -10.57 -0.41
N ASN A 32 6.54 -9.71 -1.35
CA ASN A 32 7.72 -8.85 -1.22
C ASN A 32 7.61 -7.62 -2.12
N GLY A 33 8.56 -6.68 -1.93
CA GLY A 33 8.55 -5.42 -2.65
C GLY A 33 8.85 -5.56 -4.14
N LEU A 34 9.66 -6.54 -4.52
CA LEU A 34 9.96 -6.77 -5.95
C LEU A 34 8.70 -7.21 -6.70
N LEU A 35 7.97 -8.16 -6.13
CA LEU A 35 6.71 -8.63 -6.72
C LEU A 35 5.66 -7.51 -6.75
N ALA A 36 5.67 -6.63 -5.75
CA ALA A 36 4.78 -5.47 -5.74
C ALA A 36 5.09 -4.52 -6.90
N ALA A 37 6.37 -4.22 -7.13
CA ALA A 37 6.78 -3.36 -8.24
C ALA A 37 6.43 -3.99 -9.60
N GLU A 38 6.67 -5.28 -9.76
CA GLU A 38 6.32 -6.00 -10.99
C GLU A 38 4.81 -5.99 -11.24
N ALA A 39 4.01 -6.26 -10.21
CA ALA A 39 2.55 -6.26 -10.31
C ALA A 39 2.03 -4.88 -10.71
N CYS A 40 2.57 -3.84 -10.10
CA CYS A 40 2.19 -2.45 -10.39
C CYS A 40 2.56 -2.05 -11.82
N ARG A 41 3.67 -2.55 -12.34
CA ARG A 41 4.10 -2.28 -13.72
C ARG A 41 3.20 -2.95 -14.74
N ASN A 42 2.74 -4.17 -14.44
CA ASN A 42 2.01 -5.01 -15.40
C ASN A 42 0.49 -4.90 -15.29
N ASN A 43 -0.03 -4.28 -14.24
CA ASN A 43 -1.47 -4.17 -13.98
C ASN A 43 -1.81 -2.79 -13.45
N SER A 44 -3.09 -2.44 -13.53
CA SER A 44 -3.61 -1.21 -12.96
C SER A 44 -4.26 -1.49 -11.60
N PHE A 45 -3.94 -0.67 -10.60
CA PHE A 45 -4.54 -0.72 -9.27
C PHE A 45 -4.99 0.68 -8.88
N ASP A 46 -5.94 0.74 -7.95
CA ASP A 46 -6.44 2.02 -7.42
C ASP A 46 -5.58 2.52 -6.26
N VAL A 47 -5.13 1.63 -5.39
CA VAL A 47 -4.31 1.94 -4.22
C VAL A 47 -3.40 0.75 -3.93
N ILE A 48 -2.21 1.03 -3.40
CA ILE A 48 -1.28 0.01 -2.90
C ILE A 48 -1.22 0.10 -1.38
N LEU A 49 -1.42 -1.02 -0.70
CA LEU A 49 -1.10 -1.19 0.72
C LEU A 49 0.26 -1.87 0.81
N MET A 50 1.26 -1.15 1.32
CA MET A 50 2.66 -1.58 1.28
C MET A 50 3.21 -1.77 2.69
N ASP A 51 3.48 -3.01 3.09
CA ASP A 51 4.24 -3.28 4.31
C ASP A 51 5.66 -2.74 4.15
N ILE A 52 6.22 -2.20 5.21
CA ILE A 52 7.58 -1.67 5.18
C ILE A 52 8.61 -2.80 5.29
N ASP A 53 8.41 -3.72 6.24
CA ASP A 53 9.37 -4.80 6.51
C ASP A 53 9.07 -6.04 5.68
N MET A 54 9.78 -6.19 4.56
CA MET A 54 9.64 -7.35 3.69
C MET A 54 11.01 -7.80 3.17
N PRO A 55 11.18 -9.10 2.87
CA PRO A 55 12.42 -9.60 2.29
C PRO A 55 12.56 -9.18 0.83
N VAL A 56 13.74 -9.37 0.27
CA VAL A 56 14.13 -9.11 -1.12
C VAL A 56 14.20 -7.61 -1.40
N LEU A 57 13.08 -6.91 -1.27
CA LEU A 57 12.97 -5.47 -1.43
C LEU A 57 11.94 -4.98 -0.42
N ASP A 58 12.32 -4.07 0.48
CA ASP A 58 11.40 -3.56 1.48
C ASP A 58 10.39 -2.56 0.87
N GLY A 59 9.42 -2.12 1.69
CA GLY A 59 8.35 -1.26 1.19
C GLY A 59 8.82 0.12 0.76
N ILE A 60 9.84 0.67 1.41
CA ILE A 60 10.41 1.98 1.05
C ILE A 60 11.14 1.88 -0.28
N GLU A 61 11.98 0.87 -0.44
CA GLU A 61 12.70 0.63 -1.69
C GLU A 61 11.73 0.35 -2.84
N ALA A 62 10.71 -0.48 -2.59
CA ALA A 62 9.67 -0.78 -3.59
C ALA A 62 8.94 0.48 -4.03
N THR A 63 8.60 1.36 -3.09
CA THR A 63 7.93 2.62 -3.37
C THR A 63 8.78 3.52 -4.26
N ARG A 64 10.07 3.65 -3.95
CA ARG A 64 10.99 4.44 -4.79
C ARG A 64 11.05 3.89 -6.20
N PHE A 65 11.09 2.57 -6.33
CA PHE A 65 11.10 1.90 -7.63
C PHE A 65 9.82 2.15 -8.41
N ILE A 66 8.67 2.00 -7.75
CA ILE A 66 7.36 2.25 -8.37
C ILE A 66 7.25 3.70 -8.84
N ARG A 67 7.73 4.65 -8.06
CA ARG A 67 7.66 6.08 -8.41
C ARG A 67 8.47 6.46 -9.65
N VAL A 68 9.41 5.63 -10.07
CA VAL A 68 10.13 5.84 -11.33
C VAL A 68 9.17 5.74 -12.53
N PHE A 69 8.21 4.83 -12.50
CA PHE A 69 7.29 4.62 -13.63
C PHE A 69 5.83 4.97 -13.31
N ASN A 70 5.47 5.19 -12.06
CA ASN A 70 4.09 5.57 -11.70
C ASN A 70 4.12 6.55 -10.52
N ARG A 71 3.87 7.83 -10.80
CA ARG A 71 3.90 8.89 -9.79
C ARG A 71 2.54 9.14 -9.14
N GLU A 72 1.48 8.57 -9.69
CA GLU A 72 0.11 8.94 -9.34
C GLU A 72 -0.57 7.97 -8.40
N ILE A 73 -0.27 6.68 -8.46
CA ILE A 73 -0.96 5.68 -7.66
C ILE A 73 -0.75 5.94 -6.17
N PRO A 74 -1.82 6.02 -5.37
CA PRO A 74 -1.67 6.17 -3.93
C PRO A 74 -1.00 4.93 -3.32
N ILE A 75 0.01 5.16 -2.47
CA ILE A 75 0.71 4.11 -1.73
C ILE A 75 0.56 4.40 -0.25
N VAL A 76 0.00 3.45 0.48
CA VAL A 76 -0.22 3.53 1.92
C VAL A 76 0.74 2.59 2.63
N ALA A 77 1.56 3.13 3.52
CA ALA A 77 2.49 2.34 4.32
C ALA A 77 1.75 1.60 5.44
N LEU A 78 2.11 0.34 5.64
CA LEU A 78 1.70 -0.44 6.81
C LEU A 78 2.96 -0.76 7.60
N THR A 79 3.03 -0.41 8.88
CA THR A 79 4.23 -0.63 9.69
C THR A 79 3.93 -0.84 11.16
N ALA A 80 4.72 -1.72 11.80
CA ALA A 80 4.72 -1.88 13.25
C ALA A 80 5.50 -0.76 13.96
N TYR A 81 6.28 0.02 13.22
CA TYR A 81 7.18 1.04 13.76
C TYR A 81 6.71 2.44 13.32
N ALA A 82 5.74 2.97 14.07
CA ALA A 82 5.05 4.22 13.72
C ALA A 82 5.69 5.47 14.36
N ASP A 83 7.03 5.56 14.36
CA ASP A 83 7.71 6.74 14.89
C ASP A 83 7.85 7.85 13.81
N ASP A 84 8.27 9.03 14.26
CA ASP A 84 8.39 10.20 13.38
C ASP A 84 9.43 10.00 12.27
N GLN A 85 10.52 9.29 12.59
CA GLN A 85 11.56 8.99 11.61
C GLN A 85 11.01 8.10 10.48
N MET A 86 10.26 7.07 10.83
CA MET A 86 9.63 6.17 9.84
C MET A 86 8.61 6.92 8.99
N ARG A 87 7.80 7.78 9.59
CA ARG A 87 6.86 8.62 8.84
C ARG A 87 7.56 9.50 7.82
N THR A 88 8.67 10.11 8.23
CA THR A 88 9.48 10.96 7.33
C THR A 88 10.05 10.14 6.18
N GLU A 89 10.64 8.98 6.46
CA GLU A 89 11.20 8.11 5.43
C GLU A 89 10.15 7.65 4.43
N CYS A 90 8.96 7.29 4.91
CA CYS A 90 7.85 6.89 4.05
C CYS A 90 7.42 8.03 3.14
N ALA A 91 7.23 9.22 3.69
CA ALA A 91 6.82 10.40 2.91
C ALA A 91 7.88 10.75 1.86
N GLU A 92 9.16 10.74 2.22
CA GLU A 92 10.26 11.04 1.31
C GLU A 92 10.39 10.03 0.18
N SER A 93 10.02 8.77 0.44
CA SER A 93 10.05 7.73 -0.60
C SER A 93 8.93 7.88 -1.62
N GLY A 94 7.89 8.66 -1.31
CA GLY A 94 6.76 8.88 -2.20
C GLY A 94 5.45 8.23 -1.75
N MET A 95 5.36 7.81 -0.49
CA MET A 95 4.12 7.29 0.07
C MET A 95 3.17 8.42 0.43
N ASN A 96 1.86 8.13 0.35
CA ASN A 96 0.81 9.13 0.52
C ASN A 96 0.17 9.10 1.90
N ALA A 97 0.25 7.97 2.59
CA ALA A 97 -0.37 7.79 3.90
C ALA A 97 0.35 6.68 4.66
N PHE A 98 -0.02 6.51 5.92
CA PHE A 98 0.69 5.69 6.87
C PHE A 98 -0.30 5.11 7.88
N ILE A 99 -0.28 3.81 8.06
CA ILE A 99 -1.12 3.12 9.04
C ILE A 99 -0.24 2.28 9.96
N ALA A 100 -0.39 2.47 11.28
CA ALA A 100 0.31 1.68 12.27
C ALA A 100 -0.36 0.31 12.44
N LYS A 101 0.44 -0.75 12.51
CA LYS A 101 -0.03 -2.10 12.84
C LYS A 101 -0.07 -2.27 14.36
N PRO A 102 -1.05 -3.02 14.89
CA PRO A 102 -2.17 -3.65 14.21
C PRO A 102 -3.23 -2.63 13.80
N CYS A 103 -3.87 -2.85 12.67
CA CYS A 103 -4.88 -1.93 12.16
C CYS A 103 -6.23 -2.63 11.98
N SER A 104 -7.30 -1.85 12.14
CA SER A 104 -8.67 -2.33 11.99
C SER A 104 -9.14 -2.21 10.55
N LEU A 105 -10.23 -2.90 10.25
CA LEU A 105 -10.90 -2.78 8.96
C LEU A 105 -11.30 -1.32 8.65
N ASN A 106 -11.83 -0.63 9.66
CA ASN A 106 -12.27 0.77 9.47
C ASN A 106 -11.10 1.72 9.21
N GLU A 107 -9.96 1.52 9.87
CA GLU A 107 -8.77 2.33 9.61
C GLU A 107 -8.30 2.18 8.17
N ILE A 108 -8.21 0.95 7.70
CA ILE A 108 -7.81 0.65 6.31
C ILE A 108 -8.81 1.25 5.35
N LYS A 109 -10.10 1.01 5.56
CA LYS A 109 -11.17 1.53 4.71
C LYS A 109 -11.09 3.05 4.58
N ASN A 110 -11.00 3.75 5.70
CA ASN A 110 -11.01 5.21 5.72
C ASN A 110 -9.79 5.79 5.02
N VAL A 111 -8.59 5.27 5.30
CA VAL A 111 -7.36 5.76 4.68
C VAL A 111 -7.33 5.47 3.18
N VAL A 112 -7.71 4.27 2.78
CA VAL A 112 -7.73 3.89 1.35
C VAL A 112 -8.71 4.76 0.56
N ILE A 113 -9.92 4.95 1.07
CA ILE A 113 -10.93 5.77 0.41
C ILE A 113 -10.46 7.22 0.31
N GLU A 114 -9.92 7.77 1.38
CA GLU A 114 -9.40 9.14 1.38
C GLU A 114 -8.29 9.32 0.35
N CYS A 115 -7.32 8.42 0.33
CA CYS A 115 -6.21 8.49 -0.64
C CYS A 115 -6.70 8.35 -2.08
N PHE A 116 -7.65 7.47 -2.32
CA PHE A 116 -8.23 7.27 -3.64
C PHE A 116 -8.99 8.51 -4.11
N GLU A 117 -9.79 9.10 -3.25
CA GLU A 117 -10.56 10.32 -3.56
C GLU A 117 -9.64 11.50 -3.86
N ILE A 118 -8.61 11.70 -3.05
CA ILE A 118 -7.63 12.77 -3.27
C ILE A 118 -6.93 12.57 -4.61
N SER A 119 -6.49 11.35 -4.91
CA SER A 119 -5.82 11.01 -6.16
C SER A 119 -6.72 11.28 -7.36
N THR A 120 -7.99 10.84 -7.29
CA THR A 120 -8.97 11.05 -8.35
C THR A 120 -9.22 12.54 -8.58
N TYR A 121 -9.41 13.29 -7.52
CA TYR A 121 -9.63 14.73 -7.60
C TYR A 121 -8.41 15.45 -8.18
N LYS A 122 -7.22 15.12 -7.72
CA LYS A 122 -5.97 15.77 -8.13
C LYS A 122 -5.66 15.57 -9.61
N TYR A 123 -5.98 14.39 -10.16
CA TYR A 123 -5.63 14.03 -11.53
C TYR A 123 -6.83 13.98 -12.49
N ALA A 124 -8.02 14.31 -12.03
CA ALA A 124 -9.24 14.28 -12.84
C ALA A 124 -9.42 15.53 -13.72
N GLY A 125 -8.63 16.53 -13.45
CA GLY A 125 -8.77 17.78 -14.16
C GLY A 125 -7.89 17.90 -15.35
#